data_e8baccd1e43980b881cc6480293e79be
#
_entry.id   e8baccd1e43980b881cc6480293e79be
#
_cell.length_a   1.000
_cell.length_b   1.000
_cell.length_c   1.000
_cell.angle_alpha   90.00
_cell.angle_beta   90.00
_cell.angle_gamma   90.00
#
_symmetry.space_group_name_H-M   'P 1'
#
loop_
_entity.id
_entity.type
_entity.pdbx_description
1 polymer ?
#
loop_
_entity_poly.entity_id
_entity_poly.type
_entity_poly.pdbx_seq_one_letter_code
_entity_poly.pdbx_strand_id
1 'polypeptide(L)'
;MNSRFPIGLHERPQLSIGCILSATEKLLDVHPFEESKILLVKAEQRTGFQGLIFNKRISWDSLEEEGFDLLKEAPLSFGGPVLRSGLPLVALTHKFIENQSVEILQEVYFLDPWATQSVIEEIRVGNQSVHDYWFFFGYSSWGWDQLFHEIAQGAWNIKNGSLEQLELPWT
;
A
#
# COMPACT_ATOMS: atom_id res chain seq x y z
N MET A 1 -30.81 7.72 -23.62
CA MET A 1 -30.31 8.11 -23.53
C MET A 1 -30.15 8.25 -23.13
N ASN A 2 -30.07 7.93 -22.56
CA ASN A 2 -29.66 8.09 -22.22
C ASN A 2 -29.19 8.35 -21.79
N SER A 3 -29.49 8.05 -21.51
CA SER A 3 -28.98 8.38 -21.17
C SER A 3 -28.23 8.63 -21.12
N ARG A 4 -28.20 8.76 -21.45
CA ARG A 4 -27.37 9.14 -21.37
C ARG A 4 -26.89 9.82 -20.67
N PHE A 5 -27.29 9.94 -20.62
CA PHE A 5 -26.79 10.76 -19.67
C PHE A 5 -25.37 10.46 -19.32
N PRO A 6 -24.60 11.41 -18.80
CA PRO A 6 -23.21 11.10 -18.66
C PRO A 6 -23.05 9.96 -17.70
N ILE A 7 -22.98 8.86 -18.28
CA ILE A 7 -22.85 7.60 -17.61
C ILE A 7 -21.70 7.63 -16.64
N GLY A 8 -20.60 8.27 -17.04
CA GLY A 8 -19.39 8.31 -16.20
C GLY A 8 -19.58 8.90 -14.82
N LEU A 9 -20.52 9.83 -14.64
CA LEU A 9 -20.78 10.41 -13.34
C LEU A 9 -21.47 9.44 -12.39
N HIS A 10 -22.29 8.55 -12.93
CA HIS A 10 -23.03 7.59 -12.12
C HIS A 10 -22.30 6.27 -12.00
N GLU A 11 -21.29 6.08 -12.84
CA GLU A 11 -20.59 4.83 -12.93
C GLU A 11 -19.15 4.89 -12.47
N ARG A 12 -18.78 5.94 -11.73
CA ARG A 12 -17.50 5.95 -11.07
C ARG A 12 -17.43 4.73 -10.17
N PRO A 13 -16.38 3.91 -10.31
CA PRO A 13 -16.24 2.75 -9.43
C PRO A 13 -16.14 3.24 -7.99
N GLN A 14 -16.59 2.39 -7.08
CA GLN A 14 -16.48 2.68 -5.68
C GLN A 14 -15.09 2.23 -5.22
N LEU A 15 -14.26 3.19 -4.84
CA LEU A 15 -12.92 2.92 -4.35
C LEU A 15 -12.90 3.12 -2.85
N SER A 16 -12.38 2.12 -2.16
CA SER A 16 -12.29 2.17 -0.71
C SER A 16 -11.00 1.51 -0.25
N ILE A 17 -10.66 1.72 0.99
CA ILE A 17 -9.56 1.02 1.64
C ILE A 17 -9.79 -0.49 1.46
N GLY A 18 -8.73 -1.21 1.11
CA GLY A 18 -8.80 -2.65 0.90
C GLY A 18 -8.99 -3.07 -0.55
N CYS A 19 -9.36 -2.14 -1.44
CA CYS A 19 -9.42 -2.46 -2.87
C CYS A 19 -8.02 -2.73 -3.41
N ILE A 20 -7.95 -3.59 -4.42
CA ILE A 20 -6.71 -3.89 -5.12
C ILE A 20 -6.80 -3.34 -6.54
N LEU A 21 -5.78 -2.59 -6.92
CA LEU A 21 -5.59 -2.08 -8.27
C LEU A 21 -4.56 -2.95 -8.98
N SER A 22 -4.89 -3.44 -10.16
CA SER A 22 -3.94 -4.17 -10.98
C SER A 22 -3.62 -3.34 -12.21
N ALA A 23 -2.33 -3.10 -12.46
CA ALA A 23 -1.89 -2.34 -13.61
C ALA A 23 -2.22 -3.11 -14.89
N THR A 24 -2.72 -2.40 -15.89
CA THR A 24 -3.00 -2.98 -17.20
C THR A 24 -1.79 -2.81 -18.11
N GLU A 25 -1.90 -3.33 -19.32
CA GLU A 25 -0.85 -3.17 -20.35
C GLU A 25 -0.53 -1.71 -20.64
N LYS A 26 -1.45 -0.80 -20.34
CA LYS A 26 -1.22 0.62 -20.57
C LYS A 26 -0.14 1.21 -19.69
N LEU A 27 0.25 0.50 -18.63
CA LEU A 27 1.29 0.94 -17.71
C LEU A 27 2.61 0.19 -17.91
N LEU A 28 2.75 -0.62 -18.98
CA LEU A 28 3.98 -1.38 -19.20
C LEU A 28 5.23 -0.51 -19.31
N ASP A 29 5.08 0.70 -19.84
CA ASP A 29 6.21 1.64 -19.98
C ASP A 29 6.21 2.73 -18.90
N VAL A 30 5.43 2.55 -17.85
CA VAL A 30 5.31 3.55 -16.78
C VAL A 30 5.94 3.01 -15.50
N HIS A 31 7.25 3.18 -15.39
CA HIS A 31 7.98 2.75 -14.20
C HIS A 31 7.61 3.64 -13.00
N PRO A 32 7.37 3.11 -11.81
CA PRO A 32 7.55 1.71 -11.38
C PRO A 32 6.24 0.89 -11.37
N PHE A 33 5.22 1.33 -12.09
CA PHE A 33 3.89 0.75 -11.98
C PHE A 33 3.62 -0.41 -12.94
N GLU A 34 4.56 -0.72 -13.84
CA GLU A 34 4.41 -1.83 -14.76
C GLU A 34 4.15 -3.13 -13.98
N GLU A 35 3.08 -3.81 -14.37
CA GLU A 35 2.67 -5.09 -13.79
C GLU A 35 2.44 -5.07 -12.28
N SER A 36 2.22 -3.87 -11.71
CA SER A 36 2.04 -3.74 -10.27
C SER A 36 0.63 -4.14 -9.82
N LYS A 37 0.58 -4.63 -8.58
CA LYS A 37 -0.66 -4.82 -7.83
C LYS A 37 -0.57 -3.98 -6.58
N ILE A 38 -1.58 -3.17 -6.35
CA ILE A 38 -1.55 -2.16 -5.30
C ILE A 38 -2.75 -2.33 -4.38
N LEU A 39 -2.48 -2.37 -3.08
CA LEU A 39 -3.51 -2.42 -2.05
C LEU A 39 -3.77 -1.00 -1.55
N LEU A 40 -5.00 -0.52 -1.67
CA LEU A 40 -5.34 0.82 -1.18
C LEU A 40 -5.41 0.81 0.34
N VAL A 41 -4.67 1.69 0.96
CA VAL A 41 -4.58 1.81 2.43
C VAL A 41 -5.15 3.12 2.94
N LYS A 42 -5.44 4.08 2.05
CA LYS A 42 -6.06 5.34 2.40
C LYS A 42 -6.93 5.81 1.24
N ALA A 43 -8.12 6.32 1.56
CA ALA A 43 -9.07 6.80 0.56
C ALA A 43 -9.87 7.96 1.17
N GLU A 44 -9.44 9.19 0.91
CA GLU A 44 -10.08 10.39 1.43
C GLU A 44 -10.22 11.43 0.33
N GLN A 45 -11.40 12.00 0.20
CA GLN A 45 -11.66 12.96 -0.86
C GLN A 45 -10.71 14.16 -0.82
N ARG A 46 -10.38 14.64 0.36
CA ARG A 46 -9.52 15.82 0.52
C ARG A 46 -8.06 15.55 0.24
N THR A 47 -7.56 14.40 0.64
CA THR A 47 -6.13 14.09 0.57
C THR A 47 -5.78 13.05 -0.48
N GLY A 48 -6.79 12.38 -1.06
CA GLY A 48 -6.60 11.42 -2.13
C GLY A 48 -6.42 10.00 -1.64
N PHE A 49 -5.75 9.21 -2.47
CA PHE A 49 -5.54 7.78 -2.23
C PHE A 49 -4.08 7.50 -1.95
N GLN A 50 -3.85 6.52 -1.08
CA GLN A 50 -2.52 5.94 -0.92
C GLN A 50 -2.63 4.43 -1.06
N GLY A 51 -1.60 3.81 -1.61
CA GLY A 51 -1.57 2.38 -1.80
C GLY A 51 -0.16 1.82 -1.70
N LEU A 52 -0.10 0.52 -1.53
CA LEU A 52 1.16 -0.21 -1.43
C LEU A 52 1.25 -1.20 -2.57
N ILE A 53 2.30 -1.08 -3.38
CA ILE A 53 2.63 -2.13 -4.34
C ILE A 53 3.05 -3.34 -3.51
N PHE A 54 2.39 -4.48 -3.68
CA PHE A 54 2.69 -5.63 -2.82
C PHE A 54 3.28 -6.82 -3.56
N ASN A 55 3.48 -6.70 -4.86
CA ASN A 55 4.07 -7.78 -5.66
C ASN A 55 5.47 -7.46 -6.17
N LYS A 56 6.18 -6.52 -5.53
CA LYS A 56 7.55 -6.19 -5.90
C LYS A 56 8.46 -6.34 -4.68
N ARG A 57 8.84 -7.59 -4.41
CA ARG A 57 9.73 -7.90 -3.28
C ARG A 57 11.13 -7.36 -3.55
N ILE A 58 11.76 -6.75 -2.55
CA ILE A 58 13.15 -6.28 -2.65
C ILE A 58 13.94 -6.78 -1.46
N SER A 59 15.26 -6.71 -1.57
CA SER A 59 16.15 -7.10 -0.50
C SER A 59 16.44 -5.92 0.43
N TRP A 60 16.54 -6.17 1.72
CA TRP A 60 16.98 -5.17 2.68
C TRP A 60 18.36 -4.61 2.32
N ASP A 61 19.20 -5.44 1.72
CA ASP A 61 20.55 -5.01 1.32
C ASP A 61 20.53 -3.99 0.18
N SER A 62 19.40 -3.86 -0.53
CA SER A 62 19.28 -2.84 -1.59
C SER A 62 19.07 -1.44 -1.01
N LEU A 63 18.75 -1.33 0.27
CA LEU A 63 18.61 -0.04 0.95
C LEU A 63 19.96 0.37 1.52
N GLU A 64 20.39 1.57 1.20
CA GLU A 64 21.68 2.07 1.65
C GLU A 64 21.63 2.69 3.05
N GLU A 65 20.56 2.41 3.78
CA GLU A 65 20.38 2.98 5.11
C GLU A 65 20.85 2.01 6.19
N GLU A 66 21.51 2.56 7.19
CA GLU A 66 21.92 1.79 8.36
C GLU A 66 20.77 1.69 9.35
N GLY A 67 20.81 0.68 10.20
CA GLY A 67 19.83 0.55 11.28
C GLY A 67 18.67 -0.36 10.96
N PHE A 68 18.63 -0.97 9.77
CA PHE A 68 17.55 -1.89 9.40
C PHE A 68 17.93 -3.36 9.61
N ASP A 69 19.10 -3.65 10.15
CA ASP A 69 19.56 -5.03 10.35
C ASP A 69 18.60 -5.84 11.24
N LEU A 70 17.97 -5.19 12.20
CA LEU A 70 17.02 -5.86 13.09
C LEU A 70 15.74 -6.28 12.36
N LEU A 71 15.49 -5.76 11.16
CA LEU A 71 14.28 -6.04 10.39
C LEU A 71 14.49 -7.10 9.31
N LYS A 72 15.70 -7.62 9.14
CA LYS A 72 16.04 -8.50 8.01
C LYS A 72 15.21 -9.77 7.89
N GLU A 73 14.63 -10.24 8.98
CA GLU A 73 13.82 -11.45 8.94
C GLU A 73 12.38 -11.17 8.52
N ALA A 74 11.99 -9.90 8.39
CA ALA A 74 10.71 -9.55 7.84
C ALA A 74 10.82 -9.34 6.33
N PRO A 75 9.75 -9.61 5.57
CA PRO A 75 9.77 -9.30 4.14
C PRO A 75 9.76 -7.80 3.92
N LEU A 76 10.38 -7.39 2.83
CA LEU A 76 10.41 -6.01 2.37
C LEU A 76 9.95 -5.97 0.93
N SER A 77 9.05 -5.04 0.61
CA SER A 77 8.58 -4.82 -0.74
C SER A 77 8.76 -3.35 -1.10
N PHE A 78 8.87 -3.07 -2.40
CA PHE A 78 8.84 -1.71 -2.89
C PHE A 78 7.38 -1.29 -2.95
N GLY A 79 6.96 -0.38 -2.07
CA GLY A 79 5.55 0.02 -1.95
C GLY A 79 5.15 1.15 -2.88
N GLY A 80 6.12 1.91 -3.40
CA GLY A 80 5.85 3.00 -4.31
C GLY A 80 6.91 4.08 -4.28
N PRO A 81 6.79 5.06 -5.18
CA PRO A 81 7.84 6.07 -5.35
C PRO A 81 7.80 7.20 -4.33
N VAL A 82 6.78 7.28 -3.49
CA VAL A 82 6.67 8.36 -2.51
C VAL A 82 7.38 7.96 -1.24
N LEU A 83 8.36 8.77 -0.84
CA LEU A 83 9.14 8.54 0.39
C LEU A 83 9.00 9.75 1.30
N ARG A 84 8.73 9.49 2.56
CA ARG A 84 8.78 10.55 3.54
C ARG A 84 10.22 10.69 4.03
N SER A 85 10.77 11.90 3.95
CA SER A 85 12.15 12.16 4.34
C SER A 85 12.41 11.71 5.78
N GLY A 86 13.43 10.87 5.96
CA GLY A 86 13.80 10.36 7.28
C GLY A 86 12.92 9.20 7.79
N LEU A 87 11.80 8.92 7.11
CA LEU A 87 10.87 7.86 7.51
C LEU A 87 10.41 7.09 6.26
N PRO A 88 11.30 6.30 5.65
CA PRO A 88 11.00 5.68 4.35
C PRO A 88 10.12 4.46 4.40
N LEU A 89 9.87 3.90 5.59
CA LEU A 89 9.14 2.64 5.71
C LEU A 89 7.71 2.85 6.18
N VAL A 90 6.81 2.06 5.59
CA VAL A 90 5.46 1.83 6.11
C VAL A 90 5.31 0.32 6.29
N ALA A 91 4.22 -0.14 6.91
CA ALA A 91 4.10 -1.56 7.20
C ALA A 91 2.66 -2.04 7.19
N LEU A 92 2.52 -3.34 6.98
CA LEU A 92 1.30 -4.09 7.25
C LEU A 92 1.58 -5.03 8.41
N THR A 93 0.57 -5.28 9.24
CA THR A 93 0.66 -6.18 10.37
C THR A 93 -0.70 -6.78 10.66
N HIS A 94 -0.72 -7.89 11.42
CA HIS A 94 -1.97 -8.45 11.92
C HIS A 94 -2.23 -8.00 13.36
N LYS A 95 -1.38 -7.11 13.89
CA LYS A 95 -1.51 -6.61 15.26
C LYS A 95 -2.27 -5.30 15.28
N PHE A 96 -3.30 -5.24 16.11
CA PHE A 96 -3.96 -3.96 16.38
C PHE A 96 -3.08 -3.13 17.32
N ILE A 97 -2.75 -1.91 16.91
CA ILE A 97 -1.96 -0.98 17.72
C ILE A 97 -2.79 0.28 17.91
N GLU A 98 -3.26 0.48 19.12
CA GLU A 98 -4.17 1.56 19.44
C GLU A 98 -3.61 2.91 19.00
N ASN A 99 -4.45 3.71 18.35
CA ASN A 99 -4.14 5.05 17.85
C ASN A 99 -3.09 5.12 16.73
N GLN A 100 -2.57 3.98 16.29
CA GLN A 100 -1.53 3.96 15.26
C GLN A 100 -1.89 3.12 14.06
N SER A 101 -2.64 2.03 14.24
CA SER A 101 -2.97 1.13 13.14
C SER A 101 -4.34 1.43 12.55
N VAL A 102 -4.48 1.19 11.25
CA VAL A 102 -5.75 1.35 10.53
C VAL A 102 -6.08 0.02 9.87
N GLU A 103 -7.21 -0.55 10.24
CA GLU A 103 -7.64 -1.81 9.61
C GLU A 103 -8.02 -1.56 8.17
N ILE A 104 -7.40 -2.31 7.25
CA ILE A 104 -7.65 -2.16 5.82
C ILE A 104 -8.32 -3.39 5.20
N LEU A 105 -8.13 -4.55 5.79
CA LEU A 105 -8.83 -5.79 5.50
C LEU A 105 -9.01 -6.49 6.84
N GLN A 106 -9.81 -7.54 6.88
CA GLN A 106 -10.03 -8.28 8.12
C GLN A 106 -8.70 -8.70 8.73
N GLU A 107 -8.42 -8.16 9.92
CA GLU A 107 -7.22 -8.46 10.69
C GLU A 107 -5.90 -8.11 9.97
N VAL A 108 -5.95 -7.18 9.02
CA VAL A 108 -4.76 -6.62 8.40
C VAL A 108 -4.79 -5.11 8.62
N TYR A 109 -3.74 -4.60 9.22
CA TYR A 109 -3.64 -3.20 9.63
C TYR A 109 -2.49 -2.52 8.91
N PHE A 110 -2.72 -1.27 8.53
CA PHE A 110 -1.70 -0.42 7.93
C PHE A 110 -1.10 0.49 9.00
N LEU A 111 0.22 0.63 8.96
CA LEU A 111 0.98 1.56 9.79
C LEU A 111 1.65 2.58 8.89
N ASP A 112 1.33 3.86 9.12
CA ASP A 112 1.96 4.95 8.36
C ASP A 112 3.44 5.11 8.75
N PRO A 113 4.18 6.05 8.15
CA PRO A 113 5.61 6.18 8.47
C PRO A 113 5.91 6.42 9.95
N TRP A 114 5.09 7.22 10.62
CA TRP A 114 5.28 7.52 12.04
C TRP A 114 5.02 6.29 12.91
N ALA A 115 3.91 5.62 12.65
CA ALA A 115 3.54 4.41 13.40
C ALA A 115 4.56 3.30 13.15
N THR A 116 5.05 3.18 11.92
CA THR A 116 6.06 2.18 11.58
C THR A 116 7.36 2.44 12.34
N GLN A 117 7.77 3.70 12.44
CA GLN A 117 8.98 4.03 13.19
C GLN A 117 8.82 3.69 14.66
N SER A 118 7.64 3.97 15.24
CA SER A 118 7.36 3.58 16.64
C SER A 118 7.47 2.09 16.85
N VAL A 119 6.95 1.30 15.91
CA VAL A 119 7.02 -0.16 15.99
C VAL A 119 8.47 -0.64 15.86
N ILE A 120 9.25 -0.02 14.99
CA ILE A 120 10.67 -0.40 14.85
C ILE A 120 11.39 -0.21 16.18
N GLU A 121 11.11 0.87 16.90
CA GLU A 121 11.69 1.08 18.23
C GLU A 121 11.24 0.01 19.22
N GLU A 122 9.98 -0.42 19.15
CA GLU A 122 9.49 -1.49 20.01
C GLU A 122 10.12 -2.84 19.66
N ILE A 123 10.43 -3.07 18.39
CA ILE A 123 11.17 -4.27 17.98
C ILE A 123 12.59 -4.20 18.53
N ARG A 124 13.20 -3.02 18.50
CA ARG A 124 14.58 -2.82 18.99
C ARG A 124 14.71 -3.15 20.46
N VAL A 125 13.71 -2.80 21.27
CA VAL A 125 13.75 -3.06 22.71
C VAL A 125 13.09 -4.39 23.10
N GLY A 126 12.67 -5.20 22.12
CA GLY A 126 12.15 -6.54 22.39
C GLY A 126 10.68 -6.63 22.73
N ASN A 127 9.93 -5.53 22.61
CA ASN A 127 8.49 -5.53 22.93
C ASN A 127 7.61 -6.00 21.79
N GLN A 128 8.14 -6.03 20.55
CA GLN A 128 7.42 -6.50 19.37
C GLN A 128 8.32 -7.45 18.59
N SER A 129 7.71 -8.39 17.88
CA SER A 129 8.42 -9.34 17.04
C SER A 129 8.44 -8.87 15.59
N VAL A 130 9.61 -8.90 14.97
CA VAL A 130 9.77 -8.58 13.57
C VAL A 130 8.91 -9.48 12.68
N HIS A 131 8.60 -10.69 13.12
CA HIS A 131 7.84 -11.67 12.34
C HIS A 131 6.35 -11.31 12.18
N ASP A 132 5.88 -10.32 12.90
CA ASP A 132 4.49 -9.87 12.81
C ASP A 132 4.30 -8.75 11.78
N TYR A 133 5.34 -8.40 11.01
CA TYR A 133 5.33 -7.23 10.14
C TYR A 133 5.81 -7.53 8.73
N TRP A 134 5.21 -6.82 7.77
CA TRP A 134 5.64 -6.78 6.38
C TRP A 134 5.94 -5.31 6.08
N PHE A 135 7.21 -5.01 5.81
CA PHE A 135 7.64 -3.64 5.57
C PHE A 135 7.62 -3.29 4.09
N PHE A 136 7.37 -2.02 3.81
CA PHE A 136 7.34 -1.48 2.45
C PHE A 136 8.21 -0.25 2.39
N PHE A 137 9.06 -0.19 1.38
CA PHE A 137 9.87 0.99 1.12
C PHE A 137 9.05 1.91 0.23
N GLY A 138 8.60 3.02 0.80
CA GLY A 138 7.74 3.97 0.11
C GLY A 138 6.30 3.50 -0.08
N TYR A 139 5.52 4.36 -0.69
CA TYR A 139 4.11 4.09 -1.00
C TYR A 139 3.73 4.81 -2.29
N SER A 140 2.54 4.49 -2.81
CA SER A 140 1.98 5.13 -4.00
C SER A 140 0.90 6.11 -3.57
N SER A 141 0.74 7.21 -4.30
CA SER A 141 -0.21 8.25 -3.93
C SER A 141 -0.86 8.83 -5.17
N TRP A 142 -2.14 9.14 -5.06
CA TRP A 142 -2.92 9.78 -6.12
C TRP A 142 -3.79 10.86 -5.52
N GLY A 143 -3.98 11.96 -6.27
CA GLY A 143 -5.09 12.85 -6.00
C GLY A 143 -6.40 12.10 -6.20
N TRP A 144 -7.46 12.55 -5.55
CA TRP A 144 -8.77 11.87 -5.62
C TRP A 144 -9.23 11.71 -7.07
N ASP A 145 -9.33 12.80 -7.82
CA ASP A 145 -9.78 12.74 -9.20
C ASP A 145 -8.77 12.08 -10.13
N GLN A 146 -7.49 12.17 -9.79
CA GLN A 146 -6.43 11.57 -10.59
C GLN A 146 -6.62 10.07 -10.74
N LEU A 147 -6.88 9.36 -9.64
CA LEU A 147 -7.03 7.90 -9.72
C LEU A 147 -8.26 7.52 -10.53
N PHE A 148 -9.38 8.20 -10.32
CA PHE A 148 -10.58 7.95 -11.12
C PHE A 148 -10.32 8.18 -12.60
N HIS A 149 -9.56 9.22 -12.93
CA HIS A 149 -9.21 9.51 -14.33
C HIS A 149 -8.37 8.38 -14.93
N GLU A 150 -7.36 7.91 -14.18
CA GLU A 150 -6.51 6.82 -14.65
C GLU A 150 -7.30 5.53 -14.85
N ILE A 151 -8.24 5.25 -13.95
CA ILE A 151 -9.11 4.09 -14.11
C ILE A 151 -9.97 4.23 -15.37
N ALA A 152 -10.54 5.41 -15.60
CA ALA A 152 -11.35 5.67 -16.78
C ALA A 152 -10.54 5.53 -18.08
N GLN A 153 -9.24 5.82 -18.02
CA GLN A 153 -8.33 5.65 -19.16
C GLN A 153 -7.89 4.19 -19.34
N GLY A 154 -8.31 3.31 -18.46
CA GLY A 154 -7.96 1.90 -18.56
C GLY A 154 -6.61 1.52 -17.99
N ALA A 155 -6.00 2.39 -17.15
CA ALA A 155 -4.69 2.11 -16.57
C ALA A 155 -4.77 1.04 -15.48
N TRP A 156 -5.87 0.94 -14.76
CA TRP A 156 -6.03 0.07 -13.60
C TRP A 156 -7.31 -0.74 -13.67
N ASN A 157 -7.23 -2.02 -13.34
CA ASN A 157 -8.39 -2.85 -13.04
C ASN A 157 -8.57 -2.85 -11.52
N ILE A 158 -9.83 -2.87 -11.08
CA ILE A 158 -10.17 -2.78 -9.66
C ILE A 158 -10.81 -4.09 -9.20
N LYS A 159 -10.44 -4.50 -7.99
CA LYS A 159 -10.98 -5.70 -7.36
C LYS A 159 -11.13 -5.42 -5.87
N ASN A 160 -12.14 -6.02 -5.24
CA ASN A 160 -12.19 -6.04 -3.79
C ASN A 160 -11.06 -6.93 -3.29
N GLY A 161 -10.32 -6.46 -2.29
CA GLY A 161 -9.21 -7.22 -1.75
C GLY A 161 -9.69 -8.35 -0.86
N SER A 162 -8.88 -9.40 -0.80
CA SER A 162 -9.07 -10.50 0.11
C SER A 162 -7.71 -10.97 0.63
N LEU A 163 -7.71 -11.65 1.76
CA LEU A 163 -6.47 -12.13 2.38
C LEU A 163 -5.70 -13.08 1.46
N GLU A 164 -6.43 -13.84 0.65
CA GLU A 164 -5.82 -14.82 -0.26
C GLU A 164 -4.97 -14.19 -1.34
N GLN A 165 -5.23 -12.94 -1.68
CA GLN A 165 -4.49 -12.23 -2.71
C GLN A 165 -3.15 -11.68 -2.21
N LEU A 166 -2.96 -11.67 -0.89
CA LEU A 166 -1.75 -11.16 -0.25
C LEU A 166 -0.94 -12.33 0.29
N GLU A 167 0.36 -12.29 0.08
CA GLU A 167 1.26 -13.30 0.66
C GLU A 167 1.70 -12.83 2.04
N LEU A 168 0.76 -12.92 3.00
CA LEU A 168 0.99 -12.41 4.34
C LEU A 168 2.02 -13.26 5.10
N PRO A 169 3.07 -12.64 5.65
CA PRO A 169 4.18 -13.39 6.24
C PRO A 169 3.85 -14.11 7.55
N TRP A 170 2.75 -13.73 8.19
CA TRP A 170 2.36 -14.32 9.48
C TRP A 170 1.32 -15.43 9.35
N THR A 171 0.92 -15.77 8.13
CA THR A 171 -0.03 -16.87 7.90
C THR A 171 0.65 -18.17 7.53
#